data_8813ae87513c001283c73b44d08f4176
#
_entry.id   8813ae87513c001283c73b44d08f4176
#
_cell.length_a   1.000
_cell.length_b   1.000
_cell.length_c   1.000
_cell.angle_alpha   90.00
_cell.angle_beta   90.00
_cell.angle_gamma   90.00
#
_symmetry.space_group_name_H-M   'P 1'
#
loop_
_entity.id
_entity.type
_entity.pdbx_description
1 polymer ?
#
loop_
_entity_poly.entity_id
_entity_poly.type
_entity_poly.pdbx_seq_one_letter_code
_entity_poly.pdbx_strand_id
1 'polypeptide(L)'
;LIIPSWEEVKPEDEGKMIVHIDPGTAFGTGMHETTQLCIRQLRKYVTEDTRILDVGCGSGILGMLALMFGAKYSVGTDLDPCAIDATYENMEVNGISKDKYEVMIGNIIDDKAVQDKVGYGCYDIVVANILADVLVPLTPVIVNQLKDGGIYVTSGIIEDKEETVKAAVEAAGLTVLEVHHQGEWVSVTARKETKA
;
A
#
# COMPACT_ATOMS: atom_id res chain seq x y z
N LEU A 1 12.01 -8.87 -8.57
CA LEU A 1 12.98 -7.87 -9.04
C LEU A 1 12.21 -6.67 -9.58
N ILE A 2 12.61 -5.47 -9.19
CA ILE A 2 12.05 -4.20 -9.68
C ILE A 2 13.11 -3.54 -10.54
N ILE A 3 12.77 -3.22 -11.77
CA ILE A 3 13.66 -2.58 -12.75
C ILE A 3 12.90 -1.55 -13.59
N PRO A 4 13.56 -0.52 -14.14
CA PRO A 4 12.96 0.37 -15.15
C PRO A 4 12.51 -0.39 -16.41
N SER A 5 11.52 0.14 -17.13
CA SER A 5 10.97 -0.54 -18.31
C SER A 5 11.97 -0.66 -19.47
N TRP A 6 12.99 0.19 -19.51
CA TRP A 6 14.05 0.17 -20.53
C TRP A 6 15.21 -0.78 -20.20
N GLU A 7 15.22 -1.38 -18.99
CA GLU A 7 16.23 -2.37 -18.64
C GLU A 7 15.80 -3.79 -19.04
N GLU A 8 16.71 -4.53 -19.65
CA GLU A 8 16.50 -5.93 -19.97
C GLU A 8 16.71 -6.83 -18.74
N VAL A 9 15.88 -7.86 -18.63
CA VAL A 9 16.02 -8.89 -17.60
C VAL A 9 17.30 -9.67 -17.84
N LYS A 10 18.20 -9.71 -16.87
CA LYS A 10 19.46 -10.45 -16.98
C LYS A 10 19.20 -11.96 -16.87
N PRO A 11 20.04 -12.81 -17.51
CA PRO A 11 19.89 -14.27 -17.43
C PRO A 11 19.87 -14.82 -16.00
N GLU A 12 20.57 -14.17 -15.07
CA GLU A 12 20.61 -14.53 -13.64
C GLU A 12 19.30 -14.25 -12.88
N ASP A 13 18.41 -13.46 -13.50
CA ASP A 13 17.10 -13.08 -12.96
C ASP A 13 15.96 -13.88 -13.58
N GLU A 14 16.26 -14.81 -14.47
CA GLU A 14 15.29 -15.69 -15.11
C GLU A 14 14.54 -16.51 -14.05
N GLY A 15 13.20 -16.52 -14.17
CA GLY A 15 12.31 -17.18 -13.20
C GLY A 15 11.93 -16.33 -11.98
N LYS A 16 12.49 -15.14 -11.80
CA LYS A 16 12.04 -14.18 -10.80
C LYS A 16 10.79 -13.44 -11.30
N MET A 17 9.92 -13.05 -10.37
CA MET A 17 8.86 -12.08 -10.67
C MET A 17 9.51 -10.74 -11.00
N ILE A 18 9.30 -10.24 -12.21
CA ILE A 18 9.83 -8.97 -12.68
C ILE A 18 8.72 -7.93 -12.63
N VAL A 19 9.04 -6.77 -12.09
CA VAL A 19 8.16 -5.60 -12.04
C VAL A 19 8.88 -4.43 -12.70
N HIS A 20 8.32 -3.91 -13.75
CA HIS A 20 8.81 -2.70 -14.41
C HIS A 20 8.16 -1.47 -13.78
N ILE A 21 8.97 -0.56 -13.27
CA ILE A 21 8.53 0.73 -12.74
C ILE A 21 9.35 1.82 -13.40
N ASP A 22 8.68 2.67 -14.12
CA ASP A 22 9.32 3.86 -14.65
C ASP A 22 9.31 4.96 -13.59
N PRO A 23 10.48 5.54 -13.29
CA PRO A 23 10.58 6.69 -12.41
C PRO A 23 9.99 7.92 -13.12
N GLY A 24 8.68 8.04 -13.07
CA GLY A 24 7.98 9.23 -13.53
C GLY A 24 8.07 10.37 -12.51
N THR A 25 7.15 11.31 -12.59
CA THR A 25 7.02 12.41 -11.63
C THR A 25 6.42 11.98 -10.29
N ALA A 26 5.79 10.79 -10.22
CA ALA A 26 5.20 10.26 -9.00
C ALA A 26 6.24 9.51 -8.14
N PHE A 27 6.11 9.61 -6.81
CA PHE A 27 6.93 8.88 -5.85
C PHE A 27 6.64 7.37 -5.92
N GLY A 28 7.68 6.54 -5.72
CA GLY A 28 7.53 5.09 -5.57
C GLY A 28 8.20 4.29 -6.69
N THR A 29 9.54 4.27 -6.71
CA THR A 29 10.33 3.41 -7.61
C THR A 29 10.45 1.97 -7.12
N GLY A 30 9.98 1.68 -5.90
CA GLY A 30 10.15 0.37 -5.26
C GLY A 30 11.51 0.09 -4.68
N MET A 31 12.50 0.96 -4.90
CA MET A 31 13.88 0.77 -4.44
C MET A 31 14.07 1.22 -2.97
N HIS A 32 13.22 2.09 -2.47
CA HIS A 32 13.33 2.63 -1.12
C HIS A 32 13.00 1.56 -0.07
N GLU A 33 13.69 1.60 1.06
CA GLU A 33 13.52 0.64 2.18
C GLU A 33 12.08 0.56 2.66
N THR A 34 11.39 1.68 2.74
CA THR A 34 9.99 1.74 3.18
C THR A 34 9.06 0.94 2.27
N THR A 35 9.27 1.02 0.95
CA THR A 35 8.53 0.25 -0.04
C THR A 35 8.83 -1.24 0.07
N GLN A 36 10.12 -1.59 0.24
CA GLN A 36 10.53 -2.99 0.42
C GLN A 36 9.90 -3.62 1.67
N LEU A 37 9.81 -2.87 2.77
CA LEU A 37 9.13 -3.31 4.00
C LEU A 37 7.66 -3.64 3.73
N CYS A 38 6.92 -2.75 3.03
CA CYS A 38 5.54 -3.02 2.62
C CYS A 38 5.41 -4.26 1.73
N ILE A 39 6.28 -4.40 0.73
CA ILE A 39 6.25 -5.53 -0.21
C ILE A 39 6.37 -6.87 0.50
N ARG A 40 7.24 -6.97 1.50
CA ARG A 40 7.38 -8.21 2.30
C ARG A 40 6.10 -8.56 3.04
N GLN A 41 5.41 -7.57 3.59
CA GLN A 41 4.14 -7.78 4.29
C GLN A 41 3.03 -8.13 3.30
N LEU A 42 2.93 -7.46 2.17
CA LEU A 42 1.95 -7.79 1.13
C LEU A 42 2.13 -9.22 0.64
N ARG A 43 3.35 -9.65 0.39
CA ARG A 43 3.64 -11.03 -0.03
C ARG A 43 3.20 -12.08 1.01
N LYS A 44 3.19 -11.72 2.29
CA LYS A 44 2.77 -12.60 3.38
C LYS A 44 1.25 -12.72 3.51
N TYR A 45 0.54 -11.60 3.30
CA TYR A 45 -0.88 -11.51 3.63
C TYR A 45 -1.82 -11.52 2.43
N VAL A 46 -1.34 -11.26 1.20
CA VAL A 46 -2.18 -11.27 0.00
C VAL A 46 -2.59 -12.70 -0.34
N THR A 47 -3.88 -12.87 -0.65
CA THR A 47 -4.51 -14.10 -1.16
C THR A 47 -5.30 -13.77 -2.43
N GLU A 48 -5.83 -14.79 -3.12
CA GLU A 48 -6.63 -14.64 -4.34
C GLU A 48 -7.96 -13.87 -4.15
N ASP A 49 -8.45 -13.79 -2.92
CA ASP A 49 -9.67 -13.04 -2.59
C ASP A 49 -9.38 -11.61 -2.10
N THR A 50 -8.11 -11.25 -1.92
CA THR A 50 -7.71 -9.98 -1.33
C THR A 50 -8.20 -8.79 -2.14
N ARG A 51 -8.95 -7.90 -1.48
CA ARG A 51 -9.21 -6.54 -1.92
C ARG A 51 -8.33 -5.60 -1.10
N ILE A 52 -7.48 -4.82 -1.76
CA ILE A 52 -6.52 -3.93 -1.11
C ILE A 52 -6.85 -2.46 -1.36
N LEU A 53 -6.64 -1.63 -0.34
CA LEU A 53 -6.62 -0.17 -0.43
C LEU A 53 -5.20 0.32 -0.20
N ASP A 54 -4.65 1.06 -1.16
CA ASP A 54 -3.34 1.70 -1.13
C ASP A 54 -3.50 3.20 -0.92
N VAL A 55 -3.21 3.68 0.28
CA VAL A 55 -3.36 5.10 0.63
C VAL A 55 -2.06 5.86 0.40
N GLY A 56 -2.11 6.88 -0.45
CA GLY A 56 -0.91 7.55 -0.97
C GLY A 56 -0.23 6.67 -2.02
N CYS A 57 -0.98 6.23 -3.02
CA CYS A 57 -0.54 5.17 -3.95
C CYS A 57 0.60 5.59 -4.89
N GLY A 58 0.78 6.89 -5.16
CA GLY A 58 1.86 7.42 -6.00
C GLY A 58 1.95 6.72 -7.36
N SER A 59 3.04 6.01 -7.60
CA SER A 59 3.25 5.22 -8.83
C SER A 59 2.33 4.00 -8.96
N GLY A 60 1.55 3.67 -7.92
CA GLY A 60 0.70 2.49 -7.87
C GLY A 60 1.43 1.19 -7.53
N ILE A 61 2.72 1.26 -7.19
CA ILE A 61 3.57 0.06 -7.04
C ILE A 61 3.04 -0.95 -6.03
N LEU A 62 2.54 -0.52 -4.87
CA LEU A 62 2.10 -1.46 -3.84
C LEU A 62 0.80 -2.15 -4.22
N GLY A 63 -0.20 -1.41 -4.71
CA GLY A 63 -1.44 -1.98 -5.23
C GLY A 63 -1.22 -2.89 -6.43
N MET A 64 -0.32 -2.51 -7.33
CA MET A 64 0.06 -3.31 -8.49
C MET A 64 0.77 -4.61 -8.08
N LEU A 65 1.73 -4.54 -7.15
CA LEU A 65 2.39 -5.74 -6.63
C LEU A 65 1.42 -6.66 -5.90
N ALA A 66 0.44 -6.12 -5.18
CA ALA A 66 -0.60 -6.94 -4.57
C ALA A 66 -1.38 -7.73 -5.65
N LEU A 67 -1.73 -7.11 -6.78
CA LEU A 67 -2.35 -7.82 -7.92
C LEU A 67 -1.44 -8.91 -8.49
N MET A 68 -0.15 -8.62 -8.63
CA MET A 68 0.82 -9.62 -9.12
C MET A 68 1.04 -10.77 -8.12
N PHE A 69 0.82 -10.55 -6.83
CA PHE A 69 0.82 -11.61 -5.81
C PHE A 69 -0.50 -12.39 -5.77
N GLY A 70 -1.48 -12.01 -6.59
CA GLY A 70 -2.74 -12.71 -6.74
C GLY A 70 -3.95 -12.01 -6.14
N ALA A 71 -3.83 -10.77 -5.64
CA ALA A 71 -4.99 -10.02 -5.15
C ALA A 71 -6.06 -9.87 -6.24
N LYS A 72 -7.31 -9.84 -5.80
CA LYS A 72 -8.46 -9.75 -6.69
C LYS A 72 -8.65 -8.35 -7.28
N TYR A 73 -8.44 -7.32 -6.46
CA TYR A 73 -8.70 -5.94 -6.82
C TYR A 73 -7.92 -4.95 -5.95
N SER A 74 -7.47 -3.88 -6.57
CA SER A 74 -6.79 -2.77 -5.88
C SER A 74 -7.57 -1.47 -6.03
N VAL A 75 -7.58 -0.67 -4.96
CA VAL A 75 -8.01 0.73 -4.97
C VAL A 75 -6.87 1.57 -4.43
N GLY A 76 -6.55 2.65 -5.08
CA GLY A 76 -5.56 3.63 -4.61
C GLY A 76 -6.21 4.99 -4.36
N THR A 77 -5.73 5.69 -3.35
CA THR A 77 -6.03 7.10 -3.15
C THR A 77 -4.75 7.92 -3.12
N ASP A 78 -4.77 9.11 -3.69
CA ASP A 78 -3.65 10.04 -3.63
C ASP A 78 -4.17 11.49 -3.65
N LEU A 79 -3.34 12.42 -3.18
CA LEU A 79 -3.59 13.86 -3.27
C LEU A 79 -3.17 14.43 -4.62
N ASP A 80 -2.16 13.80 -5.25
CA ASP A 80 -1.58 14.24 -6.51
C ASP A 80 -2.34 13.62 -7.71
N PRO A 81 -2.95 14.43 -8.59
CA PRO A 81 -3.59 13.93 -9.81
C PRO A 81 -2.66 13.11 -10.71
N CYS A 82 -1.35 13.35 -10.68
CA CYS A 82 -0.36 12.60 -11.46
C CYS A 82 -0.32 11.11 -11.11
N ALA A 83 -0.82 10.72 -9.92
CA ALA A 83 -0.89 9.33 -9.51
C ALA A 83 -1.77 8.47 -10.42
N ILE A 84 -2.79 9.06 -11.06
CA ILE A 84 -3.67 8.34 -12.00
C ILE A 84 -2.87 7.84 -13.20
N ASP A 85 -2.22 8.76 -13.90
CA ASP A 85 -1.46 8.44 -15.12
C ASP A 85 -0.28 7.52 -14.77
N ALA A 86 0.48 7.84 -13.72
CA ALA A 86 1.60 7.04 -13.27
C ALA A 86 1.21 5.58 -12.95
N THR A 87 0.11 5.38 -12.22
CA THR A 87 -0.37 4.03 -11.90
C THR A 87 -0.77 3.27 -13.17
N TYR A 88 -1.54 3.88 -14.07
CA TYR A 88 -2.02 3.19 -15.26
C TYR A 88 -0.92 2.93 -16.30
N GLU A 89 0.06 3.82 -16.42
CA GLU A 89 1.25 3.59 -17.25
C GLU A 89 2.06 2.41 -16.73
N ASN A 90 2.33 2.36 -15.41
CA ASN A 90 3.02 1.24 -14.80
C ASN A 90 2.23 -0.09 -14.91
N MET A 91 0.91 -0.06 -14.81
CA MET A 91 0.08 -1.25 -15.04
C MET A 91 0.20 -1.75 -16.49
N GLU A 92 0.18 -0.85 -17.47
CA GLU A 92 0.29 -1.18 -18.88
C GLU A 92 1.64 -1.86 -19.19
N VAL A 93 2.73 -1.30 -18.70
CA VAL A 93 4.08 -1.87 -18.86
C VAL A 93 4.20 -3.27 -18.27
N ASN A 94 3.46 -3.56 -17.17
CA ASN A 94 3.45 -4.87 -16.52
C ASN A 94 2.35 -5.81 -17.03
N GLY A 95 1.59 -5.43 -18.05
CA GLY A 95 0.52 -6.26 -18.62
C GLY A 95 -0.67 -6.47 -17.67
N ILE A 96 -0.88 -5.57 -16.72
CA ILE A 96 -1.99 -5.65 -15.77
C ILE A 96 -3.18 -4.87 -16.32
N SER A 97 -4.34 -5.51 -16.36
CA SER A 97 -5.57 -4.89 -16.87
C SER A 97 -6.04 -3.74 -15.99
N LYS A 98 -6.39 -2.61 -16.61
CA LYS A 98 -6.81 -1.37 -15.92
C LYS A 98 -8.09 -1.53 -15.10
N ASP A 99 -8.91 -2.53 -15.39
CA ASP A 99 -10.11 -2.85 -14.61
C ASP A 99 -9.83 -3.48 -13.24
N LYS A 100 -8.58 -3.81 -12.95
CA LYS A 100 -8.14 -4.40 -11.69
C LYS A 100 -7.70 -3.37 -10.63
N TYR A 101 -7.49 -2.12 -11.03
CA TYR A 101 -7.01 -1.09 -10.13
C TYR A 101 -7.72 0.24 -10.42
N GLU A 102 -8.46 0.76 -9.45
CA GLU A 102 -9.08 2.08 -9.50
C GLU A 102 -8.27 3.08 -8.67
N VAL A 103 -7.94 4.24 -9.25
CA VAL A 103 -7.25 5.34 -8.54
C VAL A 103 -8.21 6.50 -8.35
N MET A 104 -8.31 7.00 -7.12
CA MET A 104 -9.17 8.12 -6.74
C MET A 104 -8.32 9.25 -6.17
N ILE A 105 -8.55 10.47 -6.64
CA ILE A 105 -7.86 11.65 -6.12
C ILE A 105 -8.68 12.28 -5.02
N GLY A 106 -8.04 12.54 -3.88
CA GLY A 106 -8.64 13.20 -2.74
C GLY A 106 -8.01 12.78 -1.41
N ASN A 107 -8.36 13.52 -0.36
CA ASN A 107 -7.87 13.25 0.98
C ASN A 107 -8.83 12.34 1.76
N ILE A 108 -8.50 11.07 1.88
CA ILE A 108 -9.33 10.09 2.62
C ILE A 108 -9.46 10.41 4.11
N ILE A 109 -8.56 11.24 4.69
CA ILE A 109 -8.56 11.55 6.12
C ILE A 109 -9.77 12.42 6.49
N ASP A 110 -10.05 13.45 5.69
CA ASP A 110 -11.04 14.49 6.02
C ASP A 110 -12.14 14.68 4.97
N ASP A 111 -12.00 14.09 3.77
CA ASP A 111 -13.01 14.15 2.72
C ASP A 111 -13.97 12.96 2.79
N LYS A 112 -15.16 13.23 3.33
CA LYS A 112 -16.21 12.22 3.45
C LYS A 112 -16.66 11.65 2.11
N ALA A 113 -16.65 12.45 1.03
CA ALA A 113 -17.01 11.98 -0.30
C ALA A 113 -16.01 10.95 -0.82
N VAL A 114 -14.72 11.14 -0.53
CA VAL A 114 -13.68 10.16 -0.86
C VAL A 114 -13.87 8.89 -0.04
N GLN A 115 -14.12 9.00 1.27
CA GLN A 115 -14.39 7.84 2.14
C GLN A 115 -15.59 7.03 1.66
N ASP A 116 -16.69 7.70 1.31
CA ASP A 116 -17.92 7.06 0.82
C ASP A 116 -17.68 6.35 -0.52
N LYS A 117 -16.91 6.95 -1.42
CA LYS A 117 -16.57 6.36 -2.72
C LYS A 117 -15.62 5.16 -2.57
N VAL A 118 -14.62 5.25 -1.70
CA VAL A 118 -13.71 4.16 -1.38
C VAL A 118 -14.47 2.96 -0.79
N GLY A 119 -15.42 3.23 0.09
CA GLY A 119 -16.28 2.21 0.71
C GLY A 119 -15.82 1.80 2.10
N TYR A 120 -16.71 1.16 2.83
CA TYR A 120 -16.51 0.78 4.23
C TYR A 120 -16.57 -0.73 4.42
N GLY A 121 -15.72 -1.26 5.31
CA GLY A 121 -15.72 -2.67 5.69
C GLY A 121 -15.51 -3.65 4.53
N CYS A 122 -14.79 -3.24 3.48
CA CYS A 122 -14.68 -4.01 2.25
C CYS A 122 -13.25 -4.37 1.84
N TYR A 123 -12.25 -3.93 2.61
CA TYR A 123 -10.84 -4.23 2.31
C TYR A 123 -10.26 -5.26 3.27
N ASP A 124 -9.59 -6.26 2.69
CA ASP A 124 -8.86 -7.28 3.43
C ASP A 124 -7.50 -6.74 3.90
N ILE A 125 -6.91 -5.85 3.09
CA ILE A 125 -5.66 -5.15 3.41
C ILE A 125 -5.82 -3.66 3.12
N VAL A 126 -5.33 -2.83 4.04
CA VAL A 126 -5.01 -1.42 3.78
C VAL A 126 -3.52 -1.25 3.95
N VAL A 127 -2.86 -0.68 2.94
CA VAL A 127 -1.43 -0.34 2.98
C VAL A 127 -1.26 1.16 2.85
N ALA A 128 -0.34 1.72 3.61
CA ALA A 128 0.02 3.14 3.55
C ALA A 128 1.54 3.28 3.77
N ASN A 129 2.24 3.73 2.74
CA ASN A 129 3.67 4.04 2.79
C ASN A 129 3.84 5.56 2.73
N ILE A 130 3.59 6.22 3.85
CA ILE A 130 3.57 7.68 3.99
C ILE A 130 4.17 8.09 5.33
N LEU A 131 4.42 9.39 5.51
CA LEU A 131 5.04 9.91 6.73
C LEU A 131 4.21 9.62 7.98
N ALA A 132 4.88 9.40 9.11
CA ALA A 132 4.25 9.13 10.40
C ALA A 132 3.22 10.18 10.80
N ASP A 133 3.51 11.47 10.56
CA ASP A 133 2.60 12.58 10.90
C ASP A 133 1.29 12.55 10.09
N VAL A 134 1.26 11.83 8.96
CA VAL A 134 0.05 11.57 8.17
C VAL A 134 -0.60 10.25 8.58
N LEU A 135 0.18 9.22 8.94
CA LEU A 135 -0.32 7.93 9.42
C LEU A 135 -1.15 8.07 10.69
N VAL A 136 -0.71 8.92 11.62
CA VAL A 136 -1.41 9.12 12.90
C VAL A 136 -2.87 9.57 12.70
N PRO A 137 -3.19 10.66 11.98
CA PRO A 137 -4.59 11.03 11.71
C PRO A 137 -5.31 10.09 10.73
N LEU A 138 -4.60 9.38 9.86
CA LEU A 138 -5.20 8.42 8.93
C LEU A 138 -5.74 7.19 9.65
N THR A 139 -5.02 6.68 10.63
CA THR A 139 -5.29 5.38 11.26
C THR A 139 -6.73 5.25 11.80
N PRO A 140 -7.31 6.20 12.56
CA PRO A 140 -8.68 6.08 13.03
C PRO A 140 -9.72 6.13 11.91
N VAL A 141 -9.37 6.65 10.74
CA VAL A 141 -10.26 6.71 9.58
C VAL A 141 -10.28 5.37 8.86
N ILE A 142 -9.12 4.81 8.52
CA ILE A 142 -9.03 3.61 7.69
C ILE A 142 -9.55 2.35 8.37
N VAL A 143 -9.65 2.33 9.69
CA VAL A 143 -10.30 1.23 10.44
C VAL A 143 -11.72 0.99 9.92
N ASN A 144 -12.39 2.04 9.44
CA ASN A 144 -13.74 1.94 8.89
C ASN A 144 -13.77 1.28 7.51
N GLN A 145 -12.68 1.35 6.73
CA GLN A 145 -12.55 0.71 5.42
C GLN A 145 -12.18 -0.76 5.54
N LEU A 146 -11.45 -1.14 6.61
CA LEU A 146 -11.05 -2.52 6.86
C LEU A 146 -12.24 -3.41 7.22
N LYS A 147 -12.25 -4.62 6.66
CA LYS A 147 -13.05 -5.74 7.17
C LYS A 147 -12.61 -6.12 8.58
N ASP A 148 -13.48 -6.75 9.33
CA ASP A 148 -13.10 -7.47 10.55
C ASP A 148 -12.07 -8.56 10.18
N GLY A 149 -11.00 -8.68 10.95
CA GLY A 149 -9.85 -9.53 10.62
C GLY A 149 -8.89 -8.95 9.57
N GLY A 150 -9.20 -7.80 8.97
CA GLY A 150 -8.38 -7.15 7.97
C GLY A 150 -7.03 -6.67 8.50
N ILE A 151 -6.06 -6.56 7.59
CA ILE A 151 -4.67 -6.22 7.90
C ILE A 151 -4.37 -4.78 7.50
N TYR A 152 -3.73 -4.04 8.38
CA TYR A 152 -3.20 -2.70 8.15
C TYR A 152 -1.67 -2.74 8.09
N VAL A 153 -1.10 -2.42 6.95
CA VAL A 153 0.36 -2.36 6.72
C VAL A 153 0.78 -0.91 6.58
N THR A 154 1.64 -0.44 7.46
CA THR A 154 2.18 0.92 7.42
C THR A 154 3.69 0.90 7.25
N SER A 155 4.23 1.88 6.55
CA SER A 155 5.66 2.17 6.44
C SER A 155 5.87 3.65 6.12
N GLY A 156 7.13 4.08 5.92
CA GLY A 156 7.46 5.50 5.82
C GLY A 156 7.65 6.15 7.20
N ILE A 157 7.84 5.31 8.21
CA ILE A 157 7.99 5.69 9.61
C ILE A 157 9.49 5.73 9.92
N ILE A 158 10.01 6.89 10.31
CA ILE A 158 11.36 6.97 10.87
C ILE A 158 11.37 6.38 12.29
N GLU A 159 12.46 5.75 12.70
CA GLU A 159 12.59 5.00 13.97
C GLU A 159 12.09 5.81 15.18
N ASP A 160 12.41 7.10 15.26
CA ASP A 160 11.99 7.99 16.34
C ASP A 160 10.44 8.13 16.45
N LYS A 161 9.70 7.79 15.41
CA LYS A 161 8.24 7.86 15.35
C LYS A 161 7.53 6.51 15.52
N GLU A 162 8.28 5.43 15.70
CA GLU A 162 7.72 4.07 15.85
C GLU A 162 6.66 4.00 16.95
N GLU A 163 7.02 4.42 18.16
CA GLU A 163 6.10 4.35 19.30
C GLU A 163 4.86 5.25 19.11
N THR A 164 5.02 6.39 18.45
CA THR A 164 3.91 7.29 18.13
C THR A 164 2.89 6.62 17.19
N VAL A 165 3.37 5.95 16.14
CA VAL A 165 2.50 5.24 15.20
C VAL A 165 1.86 4.00 15.85
N LYS A 166 2.62 3.21 16.62
CA LYS A 166 2.08 2.07 17.36
C LYS A 166 0.96 2.50 18.30
N ALA A 167 1.16 3.57 19.06
CA ALA A 167 0.14 4.10 19.96
C ALA A 167 -1.14 4.52 19.21
N ALA A 168 -1.01 5.16 18.04
CA ALA A 168 -2.17 5.53 17.20
C ALA A 168 -2.91 4.29 16.68
N VAL A 169 -2.18 3.26 16.25
CA VAL A 169 -2.72 1.99 15.77
C VAL A 169 -3.53 1.29 16.88
N GLU A 170 -2.95 1.18 18.07
CA GLU A 170 -3.61 0.56 19.23
C GLU A 170 -4.80 1.38 19.72
N ALA A 171 -4.69 2.71 19.76
CA ALA A 171 -5.80 3.61 20.12
C ALA A 171 -6.99 3.51 19.15
N ALA A 172 -6.75 3.16 17.90
CA ALA A 172 -7.79 2.90 16.91
C ALA A 172 -8.45 1.51 17.03
N GLY A 173 -8.04 0.69 18.01
CA GLY A 173 -8.58 -0.64 18.27
C GLY A 173 -7.98 -1.75 17.39
N LEU A 174 -6.82 -1.50 16.80
CA LEU A 174 -6.08 -2.51 16.05
C LEU A 174 -5.04 -3.19 16.95
N THR A 175 -4.76 -4.47 16.68
CA THR A 175 -3.71 -5.22 17.38
C THR A 175 -2.46 -5.23 16.53
N VAL A 176 -1.34 -4.72 17.05
CA VAL A 176 -0.04 -4.78 16.39
C VAL A 176 0.43 -6.25 16.34
N LEU A 177 0.71 -6.73 15.13
CA LEU A 177 1.18 -8.10 14.88
C LEU A 177 2.69 -8.16 14.72
N GLU A 178 3.25 -7.22 13.96
CA GLU A 178 4.65 -7.23 13.55
C GLU A 178 5.19 -5.81 13.43
N VAL A 179 6.45 -5.65 13.80
CA VAL A 179 7.23 -4.43 13.57
C VAL A 179 8.53 -4.84 12.89
N HIS A 180 8.85 -4.24 11.76
CA HIS A 180 10.05 -4.54 11.00
C HIS A 180 10.86 -3.28 10.76
N HIS A 181 12.18 -3.42 10.85
CA HIS A 181 13.14 -2.34 10.62
C HIS A 181 13.99 -2.63 9.38
N GLN A 182 14.32 -1.57 8.65
CA GLN A 182 15.32 -1.60 7.59
C GLN A 182 16.01 -0.22 7.50
N GLY A 183 17.31 -0.17 7.86
CA GLY A 183 17.98 1.09 8.08
C GLY A 183 17.30 1.87 9.21
N GLU A 184 17.00 3.12 8.98
CA GLU A 184 16.30 4.02 9.91
C GLU A 184 14.75 3.95 9.78
N TRP A 185 14.26 3.06 8.91
CA TRP A 185 12.83 2.97 8.56
C TRP A 185 12.13 1.80 9.24
N VAL A 186 10.88 2.02 9.58
CA VAL A 186 10.04 1.07 10.32
C VAL A 186 8.75 0.82 9.54
N SER A 187 8.29 -0.42 9.61
CA SER A 187 6.95 -0.86 9.19
C SER A 187 6.21 -1.44 10.38
N VAL A 188 4.96 -1.03 10.57
CA VAL A 188 4.07 -1.57 11.59
C VAL A 188 2.90 -2.24 10.89
N THR A 189 2.71 -3.53 11.15
CA THR A 189 1.59 -4.33 10.64
C THR A 189 0.64 -4.66 11.77
N ALA A 190 -0.64 -4.40 11.58
CA ALA A 190 -1.66 -4.62 12.60
C ALA A 190 -2.90 -5.30 12.00
N ARG A 191 -3.77 -5.81 12.87
CA ARG A 191 -5.03 -6.46 12.52
C ARG A 191 -6.21 -5.76 13.19
N LYS A 192 -7.29 -5.61 12.44
CA LYS A 192 -8.59 -5.27 13.00
C LYS A 192 -9.23 -6.53 13.57
N GLU A 193 -9.47 -6.52 14.88
CA GLU A 193 -10.09 -7.67 15.54
C GLU A 193 -11.53 -7.88 15.08
N THR A 194 -11.95 -9.14 15.03
CA THR A 194 -13.33 -9.50 14.76
C THR A 194 -14.19 -9.12 15.98
N LYS A 195 -15.23 -8.33 15.76
CA LYS A 195 -16.20 -8.07 16.80
C LYS A 195 -16.96 -9.37 17.08
N ALA A 196 -16.91 -9.80 18.35
CA ALA A 196 -17.66 -10.95 18.82
C ALA A 196 -19.17 -10.67 18.79
#